data_74e8b7f3fa83e1f3db29c2ddfaee39e4
#
_entry.id   74e8b7f3fa83e1f3db29c2ddfaee39e4
#
_cell.length_a   1.000
_cell.length_b   1.000
_cell.length_c   1.000
_cell.angle_alpha   90.00
_cell.angle_beta   90.00
_cell.angle_gamma   90.00
#
_symmetry.space_group_name_H-M   'P 1'
#
loop_
_entity.id
_entity.type
_entity.pdbx_description
1 polymer ?
#
loop_
_entity_poly.entity_id
_entity_poly.type
_entity_poly.pdbx_seq_one_letter_code
_entity_poly.pdbx_strand_id
1 'polypeptide(L)'
;DDNGVFNYEGGCYAKVIDLSEEKEPDIFRAIKRDALLENVVVKENGEIDYTDNSITENTRVSYPIYHINKIVLPSKAGHAKKIVYLSADAFGVLPPVSVLNEDQAQYHFLCGYTSKLAGTERGITEPQPSFSPAFGEAFLTLHPTMYSKTLIGKMKEHGAKAYLVNTGWNGTGKRISLKDTRAIIDAIIDGSIENAPKTVIPIMNLEIPTSLPKVSEGILDPRETYSDVAEWETKAKDLAGRYIKNFEQYCDNEEAKKLIAAGPQL
;
A
#
# COMPACT_ATOMS: atom_id res chain seq x y z
N ASP A 1 -2.85 18.78 -9.22
CA ASP A 1 -2.84 19.81 -10.27
C ASP A 1 -1.47 20.49 -10.34
N ASP A 2 -1.36 21.61 -11.05
CA ASP A 2 -0.09 22.33 -11.22
C ASP A 2 0.34 23.12 -9.98
N ASN A 3 -0.49 23.20 -8.96
CA ASN A 3 -0.22 23.94 -7.73
C ASN A 3 0.03 23.02 -6.52
N GLY A 4 -0.14 21.73 -6.67
CA GLY A 4 0.06 20.77 -5.58
C GLY A 4 -0.97 19.66 -5.58
N VAL A 5 -1.30 19.20 -4.37
CA VAL A 5 -2.24 18.11 -4.13
C VAL A 5 -3.45 18.62 -3.33
N PHE A 6 -4.58 17.93 -3.48
CA PHE A 6 -5.77 18.16 -2.67
C PHE A 6 -6.46 16.83 -2.37
N ASN A 7 -7.15 16.79 -1.25
CA ASN A 7 -8.06 15.70 -0.92
C ASN A 7 -9.49 16.10 -1.27
N TYR A 8 -10.14 15.31 -2.11
CA TYR A 8 -11.55 15.53 -2.50
C TYR A 8 -12.54 14.70 -1.66
N GLU A 9 -12.03 13.78 -0.83
CA GLU A 9 -12.87 13.01 0.07
C GLU A 9 -13.22 13.80 1.32
N GLY A 10 -14.52 13.88 1.62
CA GLY A 10 -15.03 14.61 2.78
C GLY A 10 -15.07 13.80 4.07
N GLY A 11 -14.68 12.54 4.05
CA GLY A 11 -14.80 11.62 5.17
C GLY A 11 -13.72 10.55 5.22
N CYS A 12 -13.81 9.74 6.26
CA CYS A 12 -13.00 8.56 6.46
C CYS A 12 -13.90 7.31 6.51
N TYR A 13 -13.36 6.19 6.02
CA TYR A 13 -13.98 4.88 6.08
C TYR A 13 -12.98 3.91 6.70
N ALA A 14 -12.98 3.86 8.04
CA ALA A 14 -11.96 3.18 8.82
C ALA A 14 -12.38 1.76 9.21
N LYS A 15 -11.42 0.83 9.22
CA LYS A 15 -11.58 -0.49 9.84
C LYS A 15 -11.53 -0.33 11.36
N VAL A 16 -12.44 -1.00 12.08
CA VAL A 16 -12.59 -0.78 13.52
C VAL A 16 -12.61 -2.06 14.36
N ILE A 17 -12.24 -3.20 13.79
CA ILE A 17 -12.05 -4.41 14.59
C ILE A 17 -10.95 -4.17 15.63
N ASP A 18 -11.20 -4.59 16.88
CA ASP A 18 -10.31 -4.40 18.03
C ASP A 18 -9.91 -2.93 18.29
N LEU A 19 -10.73 -1.97 17.83
CA LEU A 19 -10.50 -0.54 18.06
C LEU A 19 -10.59 -0.22 19.56
N SER A 20 -9.59 0.51 20.04
CA SER A 20 -9.63 1.11 21.38
C SER A 20 -9.02 2.51 21.35
N GLU A 21 -9.38 3.34 22.30
CA GLU A 21 -8.82 4.69 22.43
C GLU A 21 -7.32 4.67 22.67
N GLU A 22 -6.80 3.64 23.35
CA GLU A 22 -5.37 3.47 23.60
C GLU A 22 -4.58 3.20 22.31
N LYS A 23 -5.13 2.33 21.44
CA LYS A 23 -4.46 1.90 20.20
C LYS A 23 -4.53 2.96 19.10
N GLU A 24 -5.73 3.52 18.88
CA GLU A 24 -6.04 4.43 17.77
C GLU A 24 -6.91 5.60 18.26
N PRO A 25 -6.34 6.54 19.05
CA PRO A 25 -7.11 7.59 19.70
C PRO A 25 -7.82 8.55 18.73
N ASP A 26 -7.21 8.84 17.58
CA ASP A 26 -7.78 9.77 16.61
C ASP A 26 -9.01 9.16 15.92
N ILE A 27 -8.98 7.88 15.57
CA ILE A 27 -10.13 7.18 14.99
C ILE A 27 -11.22 7.01 16.04
N PHE A 28 -10.86 6.55 17.24
CA PHE A 28 -11.82 6.30 18.32
C PHE A 28 -12.62 7.55 18.68
N ARG A 29 -11.93 8.69 18.83
CA ARG A 29 -12.55 9.99 19.17
C ARG A 29 -13.31 10.65 18.02
N ALA A 30 -13.03 10.26 16.78
CA ALA A 30 -13.74 10.73 15.60
C ALA A 30 -15.12 10.08 15.44
N ILE A 31 -15.32 8.89 16.05
CA ILE A 31 -16.62 8.19 16.05
C ILE A 31 -17.57 8.88 17.03
N LYS A 32 -18.50 9.62 16.48
CA LYS A 32 -19.49 10.37 17.24
C LYS A 32 -20.89 9.85 16.91
N ARG A 33 -21.90 10.37 17.62
CA ARG A 33 -23.29 10.11 17.28
C ARG A 33 -23.53 10.37 15.79
N ASP A 34 -24.35 9.50 15.18
CA ASP A 34 -24.72 9.52 13.76
C ASP A 34 -23.59 9.11 12.78
N ALA A 35 -22.48 8.53 13.29
CA ALA A 35 -21.53 7.82 12.44
C ALA A 35 -22.17 6.57 11.83
N LEU A 36 -21.82 6.26 10.57
CA LEU A 36 -22.32 5.05 9.91
C LEU A 36 -21.44 3.86 10.28
N LEU A 37 -22.07 2.82 10.81
CA LEU A 37 -21.44 1.55 11.18
C LEU A 37 -21.77 0.50 10.14
N GLU A 38 -20.77 -0.28 9.72
CA GLU A 38 -20.94 -1.42 8.82
C GLU A 38 -20.36 -2.68 9.45
N ASN A 39 -21.18 -3.72 9.54
CA ASN A 39 -20.85 -5.01 10.17
C ASN A 39 -20.42 -4.93 11.65
N VAL A 40 -20.73 -3.84 12.30
CA VAL A 40 -20.35 -3.59 13.70
C VAL A 40 -21.54 -3.95 14.58
N VAL A 41 -21.30 -4.72 15.64
CA VAL A 41 -22.33 -5.07 16.62
C VAL A 41 -22.52 -3.94 17.61
N VAL A 42 -23.78 -3.55 17.80
CA VAL A 42 -24.20 -2.59 18.81
C VAL A 42 -25.02 -3.34 19.86
N LYS A 43 -24.60 -3.27 21.12
CA LYS A 43 -25.27 -3.90 22.24
C LYS A 43 -26.63 -3.25 22.52
N GLU A 44 -27.49 -3.94 23.27
CA GLU A 44 -28.83 -3.42 23.64
C GLU A 44 -28.79 -2.09 24.39
N ASN A 45 -27.70 -1.83 25.14
CA ASN A 45 -27.50 -0.58 25.85
C ASN A 45 -26.98 0.57 24.95
N GLY A 46 -26.78 0.31 23.63
CA GLY A 46 -26.27 1.26 22.64
C GLY A 46 -24.75 1.36 22.58
N GLU A 47 -24.01 0.56 23.34
CA GLU A 47 -22.54 0.50 23.24
C GLU A 47 -22.11 -0.27 21.99
N ILE A 48 -21.06 0.23 21.35
CA ILE A 48 -20.44 -0.43 20.20
C ILE A 48 -19.46 -1.49 20.70
N ASP A 49 -19.60 -2.72 20.19
CA ASP A 49 -18.65 -3.79 20.45
C ASP A 49 -17.66 -3.92 19.28
N TYR A 50 -16.50 -3.32 19.44
CA TYR A 50 -15.45 -3.40 18.42
C TYR A 50 -14.71 -4.74 18.39
N THR A 51 -14.93 -5.63 19.37
CA THR A 51 -14.28 -6.94 19.44
C THR A 51 -15.13 -8.04 18.82
N ASP A 52 -16.41 -7.78 18.59
CA ASP A 52 -17.33 -8.74 18.01
C ASP A 52 -17.10 -8.86 16.49
N ASN A 53 -16.69 -10.05 16.07
CA ASN A 53 -16.49 -10.42 14.67
C ASN A 53 -17.50 -11.46 14.17
N SER A 54 -18.61 -11.64 14.88
CA SER A 54 -19.63 -12.66 14.57
C SER A 54 -20.26 -12.48 13.18
N ILE A 55 -20.32 -11.26 12.67
CA ILE A 55 -20.76 -10.96 11.30
C ILE A 55 -19.60 -11.14 10.32
N THR A 56 -18.48 -10.45 10.57
CA THR A 56 -17.23 -10.51 9.81
C THR A 56 -16.14 -9.70 10.52
N GLU A 57 -14.87 -10.02 10.27
CA GLU A 57 -13.74 -9.18 10.72
C GLU A 57 -13.65 -7.84 9.98
N ASN A 58 -14.38 -7.67 8.88
CA ASN A 58 -14.41 -6.44 8.10
C ASN A 58 -15.43 -5.45 8.64
N THR A 59 -15.23 -5.06 9.90
CA THR A 59 -16.05 -4.03 10.54
C THR A 59 -15.55 -2.65 10.15
N ARG A 60 -16.46 -1.73 9.80
CA ARG A 60 -16.11 -0.38 9.34
C ARG A 60 -16.95 0.69 10.03
N VAL A 61 -16.39 1.87 10.08
CA VAL A 61 -17.10 3.10 10.46
C VAL A 61 -16.80 4.21 9.45
N SER A 62 -17.83 4.96 9.09
CA SER A 62 -17.69 6.16 8.26
C SER A 62 -18.02 7.39 9.09
N TYR A 63 -17.15 8.41 9.02
CA TYR A 63 -17.33 9.69 9.69
C TYR A 63 -16.72 10.84 8.86
N PRO A 64 -17.21 12.08 9.03
CA PRO A 64 -16.65 13.24 8.35
C PRO A 64 -15.19 13.50 8.74
N ILE A 65 -14.36 13.91 7.78
CA ILE A 65 -12.93 14.15 8.01
C ILE A 65 -12.67 15.19 9.10
N TYR A 66 -13.55 16.20 9.25
CA TYR A 66 -13.41 17.24 10.28
C TYR A 66 -13.67 16.74 11.71
N HIS A 67 -14.05 15.48 11.91
CA HIS A 67 -14.05 14.86 13.23
C HIS A 67 -12.64 14.52 13.73
N ILE A 68 -11.64 14.48 12.84
CA ILE A 68 -10.24 14.32 13.19
C ILE A 68 -9.65 15.69 13.54
N ASN A 69 -8.98 15.78 14.69
CA ASN A 69 -8.49 17.06 15.22
C ASN A 69 -7.34 17.67 14.42
N LYS A 70 -6.51 16.85 13.79
CA LYS A 70 -5.28 17.27 13.10
C LYS A 70 -5.40 17.15 11.59
N ILE A 71 -6.32 17.90 10.99
CA ILE A 71 -6.47 17.97 9.54
C ILE A 71 -5.94 19.29 8.99
N VAL A 72 -5.51 19.25 7.72
CA VAL A 72 -5.13 20.47 6.99
C VAL A 72 -6.38 21.05 6.33
N LEU A 73 -6.75 22.26 6.66
CA LEU A 73 -7.83 23.00 5.99
C LEU A 73 -7.23 24.07 5.08
N PRO A 74 -7.74 24.19 3.85
CA PRO A 74 -8.88 23.53 3.20
C PRO A 74 -8.52 22.23 2.43
N SER A 75 -7.83 21.29 3.02
CA SER A 75 -7.44 19.98 2.44
C SER A 75 -6.57 20.10 1.18
N LYS A 76 -5.67 21.06 1.15
CA LYS A 76 -4.70 21.32 0.07
C LYS A 76 -3.29 21.39 0.64
N ALA A 77 -2.33 20.97 -0.16
CA ALA A 77 -0.91 21.10 0.14
C ALA A 77 -0.11 21.38 -1.14
N GLY A 78 1.13 21.82 -0.99
CA GLY A 78 2.08 21.89 -2.12
C GLY A 78 2.41 20.51 -2.68
N HIS A 79 3.34 20.45 -3.63
CA HIS A 79 3.74 19.19 -4.26
C HIS A 79 4.35 18.22 -3.24
N ALA A 80 3.93 16.96 -3.34
CA ALA A 80 4.44 15.88 -2.51
C ALA A 80 5.95 15.69 -2.74
N LYS A 81 6.71 15.43 -1.69
CA LYS A 81 8.13 15.08 -1.76
C LYS A 81 8.37 13.57 -1.65
N LYS A 82 7.43 12.86 -1.07
CA LYS A 82 7.44 11.41 -0.88
C LYS A 82 6.12 10.85 -1.37
N ILE A 83 6.19 9.83 -2.21
CA ILE A 83 5.02 9.13 -2.76
C ILE A 83 5.10 7.68 -2.32
N VAL A 84 4.08 7.19 -1.67
CA VAL A 84 4.00 5.82 -1.18
C VAL A 84 2.93 5.06 -1.94
N TYR A 85 3.33 4.03 -2.65
CA TYR A 85 2.42 3.03 -3.22
C TYR A 85 2.16 1.96 -2.18
N LEU A 86 0.92 1.85 -1.71
CA LEU A 86 0.54 0.83 -0.75
C LEU A 86 0.12 -0.44 -1.47
N SER A 87 0.76 -1.53 -1.12
CA SER A 87 0.42 -2.88 -1.58
C SER A 87 0.15 -3.80 -0.38
N ALA A 88 -0.52 -4.91 -0.64
CA ALA A 88 -0.66 -6.00 0.30
C ALA A 88 -0.39 -7.31 -0.45
N ASP A 89 0.83 -7.80 -0.38
CA ASP A 89 1.21 -9.07 -1.00
C ASP A 89 0.79 -10.25 -0.11
N ALA A 90 0.00 -11.16 -0.67
CA ALA A 90 -0.47 -12.35 0.04
C ALA A 90 0.50 -13.53 -0.04
N PHE A 91 1.54 -13.44 -0.87
CA PHE A 91 2.44 -14.56 -1.14
C PHE A 91 3.74 -14.53 -0.34
N GLY A 92 4.01 -13.40 0.33
CA GLY A 92 5.24 -13.20 1.09
C GLY A 92 6.47 -12.95 0.23
N VAL A 93 6.29 -12.49 -1.00
CA VAL A 93 7.35 -12.27 -1.99
C VAL A 93 7.90 -10.85 -1.93
N LEU A 94 7.00 -9.85 -1.83
CA LEU A 94 7.40 -8.46 -1.83
C LEU A 94 8.01 -8.05 -0.49
N PRO A 95 9.10 -7.25 -0.54
CA PRO A 95 9.68 -6.68 0.66
C PRO A 95 8.72 -5.70 1.34
N PRO A 96 8.87 -5.46 2.65
CA PRO A 96 8.10 -4.45 3.37
C PRO A 96 8.21 -3.04 2.78
N VAL A 97 9.37 -2.73 2.19
CA VAL A 97 9.59 -1.46 1.49
C VAL A 97 10.61 -1.60 0.37
N SER A 98 10.36 -0.92 -0.74
CA SER A 98 11.32 -0.74 -1.84
C SER A 98 11.43 0.72 -2.21
N VAL A 99 12.65 1.15 -2.55
CA VAL A 99 12.92 2.46 -3.14
C VAL A 99 12.79 2.32 -4.65
N LEU A 100 11.94 3.12 -5.25
CA LEU A 100 11.68 3.02 -6.69
C LEU A 100 12.42 4.14 -7.44
N ASN A 101 13.11 3.78 -8.52
CA ASN A 101 13.51 4.75 -9.52
C ASN A 101 12.29 5.19 -10.35
N GLU A 102 12.45 6.16 -11.24
CA GLU A 102 11.35 6.74 -12.02
C GLU A 102 10.64 5.70 -12.90
N ASP A 103 11.41 4.85 -13.58
CA ASP A 103 10.84 3.83 -14.47
C ASP A 103 10.12 2.74 -13.65
N GLN A 104 10.67 2.34 -12.51
CA GLN A 104 10.00 1.44 -11.56
C GLN A 104 8.75 2.07 -10.97
N ALA A 105 8.79 3.35 -10.61
CA ALA A 105 7.61 4.06 -10.12
C ALA A 105 6.50 4.07 -11.17
N GLN A 106 6.84 4.30 -12.44
CA GLN A 106 5.88 4.26 -13.53
C GLN A 106 5.34 2.85 -13.78
N TYR A 107 6.21 1.83 -13.78
CA TYR A 107 5.83 0.43 -13.94
C TYR A 107 4.85 -0.02 -12.85
N HIS A 108 5.21 0.19 -11.58
CA HIS A 108 4.37 -0.22 -10.45
C HIS A 108 3.08 0.59 -10.34
N PHE A 109 3.08 1.85 -10.76
CA PHE A 109 1.86 2.64 -10.87
C PHE A 109 0.88 2.04 -11.91
N LEU A 110 1.39 1.63 -13.07
CA LEU A 110 0.59 0.99 -14.11
C LEU A 110 0.07 -0.38 -13.67
N CYS A 111 0.87 -1.16 -12.95
CA CYS A 111 0.43 -2.44 -12.43
C CYS A 111 -0.59 -2.30 -11.29
N GLY A 112 -0.36 -1.37 -10.36
CA GLY A 112 -1.24 -1.17 -9.21
C GLY A 112 -1.50 -2.46 -8.42
N TYR A 113 -0.45 -3.24 -8.14
CA TYR A 113 -0.59 -4.55 -7.53
C TYR A 113 -0.96 -4.48 -6.05
N THR A 114 -1.95 -5.26 -5.69
CA THR A 114 -2.33 -5.56 -4.31
C THR A 114 -3.00 -6.93 -4.24
N SER A 115 -3.44 -7.37 -3.06
CA SER A 115 -4.28 -8.56 -2.93
C SER A 115 -5.62 -8.18 -2.33
N LYS A 116 -6.70 -8.74 -2.89
CA LYS A 116 -8.00 -8.76 -2.24
C LYS A 116 -7.90 -9.65 -1.02
N LEU A 117 -8.25 -9.12 0.13
CA LEU A 117 -8.16 -9.84 1.40
C LEU A 117 -9.42 -10.68 1.63
N ALA A 118 -9.25 -11.82 2.32
CA ALA A 118 -10.38 -12.62 2.78
C ALA A 118 -11.36 -11.76 3.58
N GLY A 119 -12.67 -11.94 3.34
CA GLY A 119 -13.74 -11.22 4.04
C GLY A 119 -13.93 -9.74 3.62
N THR A 120 -13.14 -9.21 2.68
CA THR A 120 -13.33 -7.83 2.18
C THR A 120 -14.32 -7.73 1.03
N GLU A 121 -14.49 -8.80 0.27
CA GLU A 121 -15.49 -8.92 -0.80
C GLU A 121 -16.26 -10.23 -0.64
N ARG A 122 -17.53 -10.21 -1.05
CA ARG A 122 -18.39 -11.40 -0.98
C ARG A 122 -17.81 -12.53 -1.85
N GLY A 123 -17.59 -13.68 -1.26
CA GLY A 123 -17.03 -14.87 -1.93
C GLY A 123 -15.51 -14.94 -1.97
N ILE A 124 -14.78 -13.95 -1.44
CA ILE A 124 -13.34 -14.02 -1.26
C ILE A 124 -13.02 -14.63 0.10
N THR A 125 -12.61 -15.89 0.10
CA THR A 125 -12.24 -16.66 1.30
C THR A 125 -10.73 -16.73 1.53
N GLU A 126 -9.95 -16.53 0.48
CA GLU A 126 -8.47 -16.50 0.51
C GLU A 126 -7.95 -15.28 -0.22
N PRO A 127 -6.78 -14.74 0.14
CA PRO A 127 -6.19 -13.60 -0.53
C PRO A 127 -5.92 -13.89 -2.02
N GLN A 128 -6.35 -12.99 -2.90
CA GLN A 128 -6.19 -13.12 -4.35
C GLN A 128 -5.42 -11.92 -4.90
N PRO A 129 -4.45 -12.13 -5.82
CA PRO A 129 -3.74 -11.04 -6.47
C PRO A 129 -4.71 -10.20 -7.29
N SER A 130 -4.53 -8.90 -7.23
CA SER A 130 -5.32 -7.92 -7.98
C SER A 130 -4.39 -6.87 -8.57
N PHE A 131 -4.65 -6.52 -9.82
CA PHE A 131 -3.94 -5.46 -10.52
C PHE A 131 -4.95 -4.38 -10.89
N SER A 132 -4.73 -3.17 -10.43
CA SER A 132 -5.61 -2.04 -10.65
C SER A 132 -4.76 -0.80 -10.93
N PRO A 133 -4.62 -0.38 -12.21
CA PRO A 133 -3.78 0.76 -12.57
C PRO A 133 -4.08 1.98 -11.71
N ALA A 134 -3.03 2.70 -11.35
CA ALA A 134 -3.06 3.82 -10.41
C ALA A 134 -3.62 3.46 -9.02
N PHE A 135 -3.71 2.17 -8.65
CA PHE A 135 -4.40 1.67 -7.44
C PHE A 135 -5.88 2.12 -7.36
N GLY A 136 -6.48 2.45 -8.50
CA GLY A 136 -7.82 3.02 -8.58
C GLY A 136 -8.42 3.00 -10.00
N GLU A 137 -8.33 1.88 -10.70
CA GLU A 137 -8.79 1.72 -12.08
C GLU A 137 -10.22 2.23 -12.29
N ALA A 138 -11.11 1.99 -11.34
CA ALA A 138 -12.50 2.41 -11.40
C ALA A 138 -12.70 3.94 -11.52
N PHE A 139 -11.67 4.73 -11.17
CA PHE A 139 -11.70 6.19 -11.21
C PHE A 139 -11.01 6.77 -12.45
N LEU A 140 -10.37 5.94 -13.27
CA LEU A 140 -9.64 6.40 -14.44
C LEU A 140 -10.60 6.61 -15.61
N THR A 141 -10.59 7.81 -16.18
CA THR A 141 -11.39 8.18 -17.37
C THR A 141 -10.57 8.21 -18.66
N LEU A 142 -9.25 8.26 -18.53
CA LEU A 142 -8.28 8.23 -19.62
C LEU A 142 -7.44 6.95 -19.53
N HIS A 143 -6.66 6.67 -20.57
CA HIS A 143 -5.75 5.54 -20.56
C HIS A 143 -4.73 5.67 -19.40
N PRO A 144 -4.42 4.60 -18.63
CA PRO A 144 -3.57 4.65 -17.44
C PRO A 144 -2.19 5.28 -17.67
N THR A 145 -1.62 5.13 -18.88
CA THR A 145 -0.34 5.71 -19.25
C THR A 145 -0.32 7.24 -19.22
N MET A 146 -1.47 7.90 -19.43
CA MET A 146 -1.57 9.36 -19.34
C MET A 146 -1.36 9.84 -17.91
N TYR A 147 -1.96 9.12 -16.94
CA TYR A 147 -1.80 9.44 -15.51
C TYR A 147 -0.37 9.14 -15.04
N SER A 148 0.20 8.00 -15.43
CA SER A 148 1.57 7.64 -15.05
C SER A 148 2.58 8.65 -15.59
N LYS A 149 2.44 9.10 -16.82
CA LYS A 149 3.31 10.13 -17.43
C LYS A 149 3.21 11.46 -16.68
N THR A 150 2.00 11.88 -16.32
CA THR A 150 1.77 13.11 -15.54
C THR A 150 2.42 13.00 -14.16
N LEU A 151 2.25 11.87 -13.48
CA LEU A 151 2.85 11.62 -12.17
C LEU A 151 4.38 11.71 -12.24
N ILE A 152 5.00 10.99 -13.16
CA ILE A 152 6.46 10.98 -13.31
C ILE A 152 7.01 12.36 -13.72
N GLY A 153 6.28 13.07 -14.58
CA GLY A 153 6.63 14.46 -14.93
C GLY A 153 6.68 15.36 -13.69
N LYS A 154 5.65 15.31 -12.84
CA LYS A 154 5.62 16.08 -11.58
C LYS A 154 6.65 15.59 -10.56
N MET A 155 6.92 14.30 -10.50
CA MET A 155 7.99 13.76 -9.65
C MET A 155 9.35 14.36 -10.02
N LYS A 156 9.68 14.40 -11.32
CA LYS A 156 10.92 14.99 -11.83
C LYS A 156 11.01 16.47 -11.54
N GLU A 157 9.97 17.21 -11.88
CA GLU A 157 9.90 18.66 -11.71
C GLU A 157 10.09 19.09 -10.25
N HIS A 158 9.51 18.33 -9.31
CA HIS A 158 9.51 18.70 -7.89
C HIS A 158 10.45 17.87 -7.01
N GLY A 159 11.25 16.98 -7.61
CA GLY A 159 12.21 16.13 -6.90
C GLY A 159 11.55 15.17 -5.92
N ALA A 160 10.34 14.67 -6.26
CA ALA A 160 9.65 13.69 -5.43
C ALA A 160 10.24 12.30 -5.61
N LYS A 161 10.25 11.50 -4.53
CA LYS A 161 10.71 10.11 -4.51
C LYS A 161 9.54 9.17 -4.28
N ALA A 162 9.59 7.99 -4.90
CA ALA A 162 8.54 6.97 -4.78
C ALA A 162 9.05 5.73 -4.03
N TYR A 163 8.16 5.13 -3.27
CA TYR A 163 8.39 3.93 -2.48
C TYR A 163 7.22 2.98 -2.65
N LEU A 164 7.50 1.69 -2.78
CA LEU A 164 6.50 0.64 -2.70
C LEU A 164 6.52 0.09 -1.28
N VAL A 165 5.43 0.20 -0.55
CA VAL A 165 5.28 -0.29 0.82
C VAL A 165 4.29 -1.45 0.83
N ASN A 166 4.77 -2.63 1.24
CA ASN A 166 3.98 -3.84 1.36
C ASN A 166 3.47 -3.97 2.80
N THR A 167 2.16 -4.00 2.97
CA THR A 167 1.47 -4.22 4.25
C THR A 167 0.89 -5.64 4.38
N GLY A 168 1.23 -6.53 3.45
CA GLY A 168 0.75 -7.90 3.38
C GLY A 168 1.51 -8.87 4.28
N TRP A 169 1.75 -10.05 3.77
CA TRP A 169 2.37 -11.15 4.50
C TRP A 169 3.85 -11.30 4.16
N ASN A 170 4.58 -11.96 5.03
CA ASN A 170 5.96 -12.41 4.82
C ASN A 170 6.01 -13.94 4.63
N GLY A 171 7.20 -14.48 4.42
CA GLY A 171 7.42 -15.91 4.17
C GLY A 171 7.00 -16.84 5.32
N THR A 172 6.86 -16.33 6.54
CA THR A 172 6.32 -17.11 7.68
C THR A 172 4.81 -17.24 7.68
N GLY A 173 4.11 -16.65 6.70
CA GLY A 173 2.65 -16.56 6.68
C GLY A 173 2.07 -15.55 7.67
N LYS A 174 2.92 -14.73 8.30
CA LYS A 174 2.47 -13.65 9.19
C LYS A 174 2.41 -12.34 8.43
N ARG A 175 1.42 -11.53 8.76
CA ARG A 175 1.30 -10.18 8.23
C ARG A 175 2.37 -9.28 8.82
N ILE A 176 2.94 -8.40 7.97
CA ILE A 176 3.86 -7.35 8.41
C ILE A 176 3.16 -6.50 9.47
N SER A 177 3.83 -6.26 10.60
CA SER A 177 3.20 -5.60 11.73
C SER A 177 2.94 -4.11 11.44
N LEU A 178 1.90 -3.54 12.05
CA LEU A 178 1.66 -2.09 11.99
C LEU A 178 2.82 -1.30 12.60
N LYS A 179 3.50 -1.86 13.61
CA LYS A 179 4.68 -1.25 14.24
C LYS A 179 5.80 -1.09 13.21
N ASP A 180 6.11 -2.16 12.47
CA ASP A 180 7.17 -2.12 11.44
C ASP A 180 6.76 -1.23 10.27
N THR A 181 5.51 -1.32 9.81
CA THR A 181 5.00 -0.45 8.76
C THR A 181 5.10 1.03 9.12
N ARG A 182 4.73 1.40 10.36
CA ARG A 182 4.86 2.79 10.85
C ARG A 182 6.32 3.23 10.93
N ALA A 183 7.22 2.37 11.41
CA ALA A 183 8.65 2.68 11.44
C ALA A 183 9.24 2.88 10.03
N ILE A 184 8.79 2.11 9.06
CA ILE A 184 9.14 2.30 7.64
C ILE A 184 8.64 3.64 7.12
N ILE A 185 7.38 4.00 7.39
CA ILE A 185 6.83 5.30 6.99
C ILE A 185 7.59 6.46 7.65
N ASP A 186 7.93 6.35 8.94
CA ASP A 186 8.75 7.34 9.63
C ASP A 186 10.11 7.51 8.93
N ALA A 187 10.77 6.39 8.56
CA ALA A 187 12.05 6.42 7.85
C ALA A 187 11.95 7.03 6.43
N ILE A 188 10.80 6.89 5.77
CA ILE A 188 10.51 7.57 4.50
C ILE A 188 10.35 9.07 4.73
N ILE A 189 9.60 9.48 5.75
CA ILE A 189 9.29 10.88 6.04
C ILE A 189 10.53 11.64 6.48
N ASP A 190 11.31 11.08 7.40
CA ASP A 190 12.54 11.72 7.92
C ASP A 190 13.73 11.59 6.97
N GLY A 191 13.64 10.76 5.94
CA GLY A 191 14.67 10.55 4.92
C GLY A 191 15.78 9.57 5.33
N SER A 192 15.71 8.92 6.48
CA SER A 192 16.72 7.94 6.91
C SER A 192 16.83 6.75 5.96
N ILE A 193 15.73 6.34 5.31
CA ILE A 193 15.73 5.30 4.27
C ILE A 193 16.66 5.61 3.09
N GLU A 194 16.88 6.89 2.78
CA GLU A 194 17.71 7.29 1.65
C GLU A 194 19.19 7.07 1.92
N ASN A 195 19.59 7.19 3.18
CA ASN A 195 20.95 7.01 3.65
C ASN A 195 21.24 5.57 4.11
N ALA A 196 20.22 4.73 4.18
CA ALA A 196 20.38 3.33 4.56
C ALA A 196 21.19 2.55 3.50
N PRO A 197 22.00 1.58 3.90
CA PRO A 197 22.63 0.66 2.96
C PRO A 197 21.53 -0.15 2.26
N LYS A 198 21.73 -0.41 0.96
CA LYS A 198 20.71 -1.01 0.10
C LYS A 198 21.24 -2.21 -0.67
N THR A 199 20.35 -3.09 -1.06
CA THR A 199 20.59 -4.21 -1.97
C THR A 199 19.42 -4.36 -2.94
N VAL A 200 19.62 -5.10 -4.03
CA VAL A 200 18.57 -5.40 -4.99
C VAL A 200 18.10 -6.83 -4.80
N ILE A 201 16.79 -7.02 -4.70
CA ILE A 201 16.17 -8.34 -4.67
C ILE A 201 16.12 -8.89 -6.11
N PRO A 202 16.66 -10.10 -6.36
CA PRO A 202 16.57 -10.72 -7.66
C PRO A 202 15.12 -11.02 -8.04
N ILE A 203 14.87 -11.33 -9.32
CA ILE A 203 13.55 -11.64 -9.89
C ILE A 203 12.61 -10.44 -9.87
N MET A 204 12.32 -9.87 -8.69
CA MET A 204 11.44 -8.70 -8.56
C MET A 204 12.12 -7.38 -8.94
N ASN A 205 13.45 -7.36 -9.04
CA ASN A 205 14.25 -6.20 -9.44
C ASN A 205 13.97 -4.95 -8.58
N LEU A 206 13.83 -5.13 -7.28
CA LEU A 206 13.49 -4.06 -6.34
C LEU A 206 14.68 -3.72 -5.42
N GLU A 207 15.00 -2.43 -5.31
CA GLU A 207 15.99 -1.93 -4.35
C GLU A 207 15.37 -1.82 -2.96
N ILE A 208 16.00 -2.44 -1.97
CA ILE A 208 15.54 -2.44 -0.58
C ILE A 208 16.62 -1.94 0.37
N PRO A 209 16.25 -1.28 1.47
CA PRO A 209 17.18 -1.03 2.57
C PRO A 209 17.49 -2.35 3.30
N THR A 210 18.73 -2.54 3.75
CA THR A 210 19.12 -3.71 4.53
C THR A 210 18.94 -3.52 6.03
N SER A 211 18.79 -2.26 6.47
CA SER A 211 18.45 -1.92 7.87
C SER A 211 17.72 -0.58 7.90
N LEU A 212 16.76 -0.44 8.82
CA LEU A 212 16.08 0.81 9.12
C LEU A 212 15.88 0.98 10.63
N PRO A 213 15.89 2.22 11.15
CA PRO A 213 15.63 2.47 12.56
C PRO A 213 14.26 1.93 13.01
N LYS A 214 14.21 1.28 14.16
CA LYS A 214 12.98 0.74 14.79
C LYS A 214 12.22 -0.33 14.00
N VAL A 215 12.72 -0.75 12.85
CA VAL A 215 12.18 -1.88 12.08
C VAL A 215 12.81 -3.17 12.61
N SER A 216 12.00 -4.21 12.73
CA SER A 216 12.46 -5.52 13.20
C SER A 216 13.52 -6.10 12.27
N GLU A 217 14.54 -6.75 12.86
CA GLU A 217 15.59 -7.42 12.10
C GLU A 217 15.02 -8.57 11.24
N GLY A 218 15.63 -8.82 10.09
CA GLY A 218 15.31 -9.94 9.20
C GLY A 218 13.98 -9.84 8.44
N ILE A 219 13.27 -8.69 8.48
CA ILE A 219 12.01 -8.57 7.73
C ILE A 219 12.14 -7.79 6.43
N LEU A 220 13.17 -6.95 6.28
CA LEU A 220 13.32 -6.07 5.11
C LEU A 220 13.65 -6.85 3.84
N ASP A 221 14.41 -7.92 3.96
CA ASP A 221 14.61 -8.89 2.89
C ASP A 221 13.62 -10.05 3.06
N PRO A 222 12.62 -10.21 2.18
CA PRO A 222 11.62 -11.26 2.33
C PRO A 222 12.22 -12.68 2.31
N ARG A 223 13.40 -12.87 1.70
CA ARG A 223 14.10 -14.16 1.64
C ARG A 223 14.52 -14.66 3.02
N GLU A 224 14.84 -13.74 3.93
CA GLU A 224 15.23 -14.07 5.32
C GLU A 224 14.05 -14.55 6.17
N THR A 225 12.81 -14.36 5.68
CA THR A 225 11.61 -14.83 6.38
C THR A 225 11.20 -16.25 6.01
N TYR A 226 11.88 -16.86 5.05
CA TYR A 226 11.67 -18.26 4.62
C TYR A 226 12.67 -19.18 5.28
N SER A 227 12.24 -20.40 5.59
CA SER A 227 13.14 -21.48 6.01
C SER A 227 13.98 -22.06 4.85
N ASP A 228 13.44 -21.96 3.64
CA ASP A 228 14.11 -22.35 2.39
C ASP A 228 13.93 -21.24 1.35
N VAL A 229 15.02 -20.63 0.92
CA VAL A 229 15.05 -19.57 -0.09
C VAL A 229 14.49 -20.05 -1.45
N ALA A 230 14.60 -21.33 -1.75
CA ALA A 230 14.05 -21.91 -3.00
C ALA A 230 12.52 -21.82 -3.04
N GLU A 231 11.84 -21.86 -1.89
CA GLU A 231 10.40 -21.61 -1.81
C GLU A 231 10.07 -20.17 -2.19
N TRP A 232 10.83 -19.20 -1.66
CA TRP A 232 10.68 -17.80 -2.05
C TRP A 232 10.89 -17.61 -3.55
N GLU A 233 11.96 -18.20 -4.13
CA GLU A 233 12.24 -18.08 -5.56
C GLU A 233 11.09 -18.61 -6.42
N THR A 234 10.49 -19.72 -6.03
CA THR A 234 9.35 -20.31 -6.74
C THR A 234 8.16 -19.38 -6.75
N LYS A 235 7.80 -18.82 -5.58
CA LYS A 235 6.71 -17.85 -5.44
C LYS A 235 7.02 -16.53 -6.15
N ALA A 236 8.29 -16.09 -6.09
CA ALA A 236 8.72 -14.86 -6.75
C ALA A 236 8.62 -14.98 -8.29
N LYS A 237 8.97 -16.13 -8.84
CA LYS A 237 8.80 -16.41 -10.29
C LYS A 237 7.32 -16.41 -10.70
N ASP A 238 6.44 -17.01 -9.89
CA ASP A 238 5.00 -16.99 -10.16
C ASP A 238 4.46 -15.54 -10.14
N LEU A 239 4.78 -14.78 -9.09
CA LEU A 239 4.34 -13.39 -8.98
C LEU A 239 4.93 -12.53 -10.11
N ALA A 240 6.22 -12.69 -10.44
CA ALA A 240 6.86 -12.01 -11.54
C ALA A 240 6.15 -12.28 -12.87
N GLY A 241 5.81 -13.54 -13.14
CA GLY A 241 5.03 -13.93 -14.34
C GLY A 241 3.67 -13.22 -14.40
N ARG A 242 2.99 -13.06 -13.26
CA ARG A 242 1.71 -12.33 -13.18
C ARG A 242 1.90 -10.83 -13.47
N TYR A 243 2.95 -10.20 -12.95
CA TYR A 243 3.30 -8.81 -13.26
C TYR A 243 3.57 -8.63 -14.75
N ILE A 244 4.43 -9.48 -15.34
CA ILE A 244 4.78 -9.42 -16.76
C ILE A 244 3.53 -9.58 -17.62
N LYS A 245 2.71 -10.58 -17.34
CA LYS A 245 1.46 -10.81 -18.07
C LYS A 245 0.49 -9.65 -17.94
N ASN A 246 0.36 -9.07 -16.73
CA ASN A 246 -0.49 -7.89 -16.55
C ASN A 246 0.03 -6.68 -17.33
N PHE A 247 1.36 -6.52 -17.41
CA PHE A 247 1.96 -5.36 -18.08
C PHE A 247 1.84 -5.42 -19.60
N GLU A 248 1.66 -6.61 -20.20
CA GLU A 248 1.49 -6.78 -21.64
C GLU A 248 0.40 -5.90 -22.24
N GLN A 249 -0.68 -5.62 -21.49
CA GLN A 249 -1.77 -4.77 -21.94
C GLN A 249 -1.37 -3.31 -22.27
N TYR A 250 -0.20 -2.88 -21.80
CA TYR A 250 0.34 -1.53 -22.06
C TYR A 250 1.42 -1.53 -23.16
N CYS A 251 1.80 -2.70 -23.66
CA CYS A 251 2.91 -2.84 -24.61
C CYS A 251 2.53 -2.52 -26.08
N ASP A 252 1.32 -2.03 -26.32
CA ASP A 252 0.96 -1.37 -27.59
C ASP A 252 1.56 0.05 -27.71
N ASN A 253 2.02 0.61 -26.60
CA ASN A 253 2.64 1.92 -26.49
C ASN A 253 4.17 1.80 -26.40
N GLU A 254 4.91 2.48 -27.27
CA GLU A 254 6.37 2.44 -27.29
C GLU A 254 7.03 3.02 -26.03
N GLU A 255 6.39 3.97 -25.35
CA GLU A 255 6.88 4.50 -24.08
C GLU A 255 6.76 3.43 -22.97
N ALA A 256 5.65 2.70 -22.94
CA ALA A 256 5.44 1.63 -21.96
C ALA A 256 6.38 0.44 -22.21
N LYS A 257 6.71 0.11 -23.45
CA LYS A 257 7.69 -0.96 -23.76
C LYS A 257 9.06 -0.71 -23.11
N LYS A 258 9.48 0.54 -22.99
CA LYS A 258 10.74 0.90 -22.34
C LYS A 258 10.78 0.55 -20.85
N LEU A 259 9.60 0.45 -20.23
CA LEU A 259 9.45 0.13 -18.82
C LEU A 259 9.55 -1.36 -18.51
N ILE A 260 9.55 -2.24 -19.51
CA ILE A 260 9.65 -3.70 -19.31
C ILE A 260 10.89 -4.05 -18.47
N ALA A 261 12.02 -3.38 -18.73
CA ALA A 261 13.27 -3.58 -17.98
C ALA A 261 13.19 -3.11 -16.51
N ALA A 262 12.22 -2.25 -16.17
CA ALA A 262 12.01 -1.76 -14.81
C ALA A 262 11.16 -2.71 -13.95
N GLY A 263 10.44 -3.63 -14.58
CA GLY A 263 9.65 -4.65 -13.92
C GLY A 263 10.47 -5.87 -13.47
N PRO A 264 9.77 -6.92 -13.00
CA PRO A 264 10.39 -8.20 -12.68
C PRO A 264 11.11 -8.82 -13.88
N GLN A 265 12.20 -9.58 -13.62
CA GLN A 265 13.04 -10.27 -14.60
C GLN A 265 13.05 -11.77 -14.31
N LEU A 266 12.68 -12.62 -15.29
CA LEU A 266 12.67 -14.07 -15.22
C LEU A 266 13.86 -14.69 -15.95
#